data_87e4c169cd57125c49be97747493849f
#
_entry.id   87e4c169cd57125c49be97747493849f
#
_cell.length_a   1.000
_cell.length_b   1.000
_cell.length_c   1.000
_cell.angle_alpha   90.00
_cell.angle_beta   90.00
_cell.angle_gamma   90.00
#
_symmetry.space_group_name_H-M   'P 1'
#
loop_
_entity.id
_entity.type
_entity.pdbx_description
1 polymer ?
#
loop_
_entity_poly.entity_id
_entity_poly.type
_entity_poly.pdbx_seq_one_letter_code
_entity_poly.pdbx_strand_id
1 'polypeptide(L)'
;MAKKGTPLGIDVGGSGIKGAPVNLKRGELASPRLKILTPSPATPEAVADVVDQIVDHFAKETGDAPIGVTVPAVVIHGTVLSAANIDPSWIETDAESLLQEHTGRKVTVVNDADAAGVAEVHYGAAKGVKGLVILTTLGTGIG
;
A
#
# COMPACT_ATOMS: atom_id res chain seq x y z
N MET A 1 23.94 -13.47 -5.98
CA MET A 1 22.61 -13.76 -5.39
C MET A 1 22.05 -12.47 -4.82
N ALA A 2 20.94 -12.00 -5.35
CA ALA A 2 20.23 -10.88 -4.74
C ALA A 2 19.85 -11.27 -3.30
N LYS A 3 20.20 -10.45 -2.29
CA LYS A 3 19.73 -10.63 -0.92
C LYS A 3 18.20 -10.59 -0.96
N LYS A 4 17.53 -11.65 -0.53
CA LYS A 4 16.08 -11.62 -0.29
C LYS A 4 15.83 -10.53 0.75
N GLY A 5 15.47 -9.35 0.29
CA GLY A 5 15.14 -8.22 1.16
C GLY A 5 13.82 -8.44 1.90
N THR A 6 13.53 -7.54 2.83
CA THR A 6 12.25 -7.51 3.55
C THR A 6 11.20 -6.82 2.68
N PRO A 7 9.99 -7.40 2.48
CA PRO A 7 8.92 -6.72 1.75
C PRO A 7 8.59 -5.35 2.33
N LEU A 8 8.24 -4.40 1.45
CA LEU A 8 7.87 -3.03 1.83
C LEU A 8 6.35 -2.86 1.74
N GLY A 9 5.74 -2.36 2.79
CA GLY A 9 4.34 -1.93 2.81
C GLY A 9 4.26 -0.41 2.75
N ILE A 10 3.42 0.13 1.87
CA ILE A 10 3.17 1.57 1.71
C ILE A 10 1.67 1.84 1.73
N ASP A 11 1.26 2.82 2.53
CA ASP A 11 -0.12 3.27 2.67
C ASP A 11 -0.25 4.70 2.13
N VAL A 12 -1.03 4.87 1.07
CA VAL A 12 -1.33 6.17 0.46
C VAL A 12 -2.55 6.76 1.15
N GLY A 13 -2.31 7.63 2.11
CA GLY A 13 -3.38 8.32 2.84
C GLY A 13 -3.56 9.77 2.37
N GLY A 14 -4.71 10.38 2.69
CA GLY A 14 -5.05 11.76 2.28
C GLY A 14 -4.14 12.83 2.88
N SER A 15 -3.55 12.61 4.06
CA SER A 15 -2.67 13.56 4.74
C SER A 15 -1.20 13.16 4.75
N GLY A 16 -0.88 11.95 4.31
CA GLY A 16 0.49 11.45 4.28
C GLY A 16 0.56 10.05 3.74
N ILE A 17 1.63 9.79 3.00
CA ILE A 17 2.01 8.49 2.50
C ILE A 17 3.01 7.91 3.48
N LYS A 18 2.76 6.69 3.96
CA LYS A 18 3.55 6.04 5.00
C LYS A 18 4.08 4.72 4.48
N GLY A 19 5.33 4.40 4.76
CA GLY A 19 5.91 3.13 4.39
C GLY A 19 6.83 2.57 5.46
N ALA A 20 6.95 1.24 5.50
CA ALA A 20 7.92 0.53 6.31
C ALA A 20 8.16 -0.89 5.77
N PRO A 21 9.37 -1.44 5.96
CA PRO A 21 9.62 -2.87 5.80
C PRO A 21 8.75 -3.70 6.76
N VAL A 22 8.22 -4.83 6.29
CA VAL A 22 7.26 -5.66 7.03
C VAL A 22 7.80 -7.09 7.23
N ASN A 23 7.80 -7.56 8.46
CA ASN A 23 8.07 -8.96 8.78
C ASN A 23 6.78 -9.78 8.60
N LEU A 24 6.62 -10.40 7.43
CA LEU A 24 5.44 -11.19 7.10
C LEU A 24 5.23 -12.44 7.98
N LYS A 25 6.27 -12.93 8.65
CA LYS A 25 6.11 -14.08 9.56
C LYS A 25 5.44 -13.68 10.87
N ARG A 26 5.67 -12.45 11.32
CA ARG A 26 5.16 -11.91 12.58
C ARG A 26 3.96 -11.00 12.42
N GLY A 27 3.74 -10.45 11.21
CA GLY A 27 2.72 -9.42 10.97
C GLY A 27 3.07 -8.08 11.64
N GLU A 28 4.35 -7.75 11.70
CA GLU A 28 4.87 -6.57 12.40
C GLU A 28 5.76 -5.73 11.48
N LEU A 29 5.89 -4.44 11.77
CA LEU A 29 6.87 -3.60 11.10
C LEU A 29 8.29 -4.05 11.50
N ALA A 30 9.17 -4.14 10.52
CA ALA A 30 10.58 -4.47 10.75
C ALA A 30 11.43 -3.25 11.12
N SER A 31 10.97 -2.05 10.76
CA SER A 31 11.59 -0.75 11.06
C SER A 31 10.54 0.31 11.32
N PRO A 32 10.87 1.46 11.94
CA PRO A 32 9.96 2.58 12.10
C PRO A 32 9.43 3.08 10.76
N ARG A 33 8.17 3.52 10.73
CA ARG A 33 7.55 4.06 9.53
C ARG A 33 8.17 5.41 9.13
N LEU A 34 8.47 5.56 7.85
CA LEU A 34 8.65 6.87 7.22
C LEU A 34 7.27 7.41 6.82
N LYS A 35 7.02 8.69 7.09
CA LYS A 35 5.84 9.43 6.60
C LYS A 35 6.31 10.62 5.77
N ILE A 36 5.81 10.73 4.56
CA ILE A 36 5.95 11.90 3.69
C ILE A 36 4.55 12.48 3.48
N LEU A 37 4.44 13.81 3.44
CA LEU A 37 3.15 14.46 3.19
C LEU A 37 2.62 14.07 1.80
N THR A 38 1.32 13.83 1.73
CA THR A 38 0.66 13.59 0.45
C THR A 38 0.73 14.84 -0.40
N PRO A 39 1.15 14.75 -1.67
CA PRO A 39 1.20 15.90 -2.56
C PRO A 39 -0.20 16.47 -2.81
N SER A 40 -0.26 17.76 -3.17
CA SER A 40 -1.51 18.41 -3.55
C SER A 40 -1.30 19.17 -4.86
N PRO A 41 -1.95 18.72 -5.96
CA PRO A 41 -2.85 17.59 -6.09
C PRO A 41 -2.16 16.22 -5.95
N ALA A 42 -2.88 15.23 -5.43
CA ALA A 42 -2.40 13.85 -5.25
C ALA A 42 -2.62 13.03 -6.54
N THR A 43 -2.06 13.48 -7.64
CA THR A 43 -2.13 12.75 -8.92
C THR A 43 -1.35 11.44 -8.86
N PRO A 44 -1.64 10.47 -9.75
CA PRO A 44 -0.90 9.22 -9.80
C PRO A 44 0.62 9.40 -9.86
N GLU A 45 1.10 10.30 -10.71
CA GLU A 45 2.53 10.58 -10.89
C GLU A 45 3.14 11.22 -9.64
N ALA A 46 2.48 12.23 -9.06
CA ALA A 46 2.98 12.88 -7.86
C ALA A 46 3.05 11.92 -6.66
N VAL A 47 2.11 11.00 -6.55
CA VAL A 47 2.14 9.94 -5.53
C VAL A 47 3.23 8.91 -5.84
N ALA A 48 3.41 8.53 -7.12
CA ALA A 48 4.48 7.61 -7.51
C ALA A 48 5.87 8.16 -7.16
N ASP A 49 6.12 9.46 -7.34
CA ASP A 49 7.36 10.11 -6.92
C ASP A 49 7.59 10.00 -5.41
N VAL A 50 6.54 10.10 -4.59
CA VAL A 50 6.64 9.94 -3.13
C VAL A 50 6.87 8.47 -2.76
N VAL A 51 6.22 7.55 -3.45
CA VAL A 51 6.44 6.10 -3.27
C VAL A 51 7.89 5.75 -3.55
N ASP A 52 8.47 6.28 -4.63
CA ASP A 52 9.87 6.07 -5.00
C ASP A 52 10.84 6.58 -3.92
N GLN A 53 10.58 7.77 -3.36
CA GLN A 53 11.36 8.29 -2.23
C GLN A 53 11.33 7.38 -1.00
N ILE A 54 10.18 6.75 -0.70
CA ILE A 54 10.06 5.78 0.40
C ILE A 54 10.84 4.50 0.08
N VAL A 55 10.77 4.03 -1.16
CA VAL A 55 11.52 2.86 -1.64
C VAL A 55 13.02 3.09 -1.51
N ASP A 56 13.50 4.25 -1.94
CA ASP A 56 14.92 4.64 -1.82
C ASP A 56 15.38 4.71 -0.37
N HIS A 57 14.55 5.28 0.52
CA HIS A 57 14.87 5.35 1.95
C HIS A 57 15.12 3.97 2.56
N PHE A 58 14.33 2.96 2.18
CA PHE A 58 14.44 1.61 2.70
C PHE A 58 15.22 0.65 1.80
N ALA A 59 15.90 1.14 0.77
CA ALA A 59 16.58 0.30 -0.24
C ALA A 59 17.55 -0.74 0.37
N LYS A 60 18.29 -0.36 1.42
CA LYS A 60 19.25 -1.26 2.09
C LYS A 60 18.58 -2.43 2.81
N GLU A 61 17.37 -2.23 3.34
CA GLU A 61 16.60 -3.22 4.10
C GLU A 61 15.76 -4.11 3.19
N THR A 62 15.21 -3.51 2.13
CA THR A 62 14.23 -4.16 1.27
C THR A 62 14.83 -4.78 0.00
N GLY A 63 15.99 -4.30 -0.48
CA GLY A 63 16.59 -4.79 -1.74
C GLY A 63 15.54 -4.85 -2.85
N ASP A 64 15.47 -5.98 -3.56
CA ASP A 64 14.52 -6.23 -4.65
C ASP A 64 13.22 -6.92 -4.19
N ALA A 65 12.94 -6.94 -2.87
CA ALA A 65 11.72 -7.58 -2.36
C ALA A 65 10.45 -6.84 -2.87
N PRO A 66 9.32 -7.54 -3.00
CA PRO A 66 8.10 -6.93 -3.52
C PRO A 66 7.56 -5.82 -2.61
N ILE A 67 6.79 -4.92 -3.22
CA ILE A 67 6.14 -3.79 -2.55
C ILE A 67 4.62 -4.01 -2.59
N GLY A 68 3.96 -3.87 -1.43
CA GLY A 68 2.51 -3.74 -1.34
C GLY A 68 2.13 -2.29 -1.12
N VAL A 69 1.20 -1.76 -1.92
CA VAL A 69 0.72 -0.38 -1.80
C VAL A 69 -0.79 -0.39 -1.58
N THR A 70 -1.27 0.38 -0.60
CA THR A 70 -2.70 0.60 -0.41
C THR A 70 -3.09 1.99 -0.87
N VAL A 71 -4.27 2.09 -1.48
CA VAL A 71 -4.89 3.35 -1.91
C VAL A 71 -6.34 3.43 -1.40
N PRO A 72 -6.87 4.63 -1.10
CA PRO A 72 -8.24 4.80 -0.62
C PRO A 72 -9.24 4.81 -1.79
N ALA A 73 -9.23 3.76 -2.58
CA ALA A 73 -10.02 3.63 -3.81
C ALA A 73 -10.35 2.16 -4.10
N VAL A 74 -11.39 1.92 -4.89
CA VAL A 74 -11.67 0.57 -5.43
C VAL A 74 -10.59 0.21 -6.43
N VAL A 75 -9.96 -0.94 -6.24
CA VAL A 75 -8.89 -1.47 -7.12
C VAL A 75 -9.28 -2.86 -7.60
N ILE A 76 -9.21 -3.08 -8.90
CA ILE A 76 -9.41 -4.40 -9.52
C ILE A 76 -8.26 -4.67 -10.47
N HIS A 77 -7.53 -5.77 -10.23
CA HIS A 77 -6.37 -6.16 -11.03
C HIS A 77 -5.35 -5.01 -11.25
N GLY A 78 -5.05 -4.27 -10.17
CA GLY A 78 -4.09 -3.16 -10.21
C GLY A 78 -4.63 -1.85 -10.80
N THR A 79 -5.84 -1.85 -11.35
CA THR A 79 -6.48 -0.65 -11.92
C THR A 79 -7.42 -0.01 -10.90
N VAL A 80 -7.29 1.30 -10.73
CA VAL A 80 -8.14 2.11 -9.84
C VAL A 80 -9.45 2.45 -10.55
N LEU A 81 -10.59 2.15 -9.92
CA LEU A 81 -11.92 2.33 -10.51
C LEU A 81 -12.75 3.44 -9.86
N SER A 82 -12.29 4.00 -8.74
CA SER A 82 -12.98 5.09 -8.04
C SER A 82 -12.01 6.11 -7.48
N ALA A 83 -12.48 7.32 -7.22
CA ALA A 83 -11.64 8.39 -6.68
C ALA A 83 -12.42 9.28 -5.69
N ALA A 84 -13.20 8.66 -4.77
CA ALA A 84 -13.98 9.41 -3.79
C ALA A 84 -13.11 10.19 -2.79
N ASN A 85 -11.95 9.67 -2.45
CA ASN A 85 -11.05 10.21 -1.43
C ASN A 85 -9.61 10.44 -1.95
N ILE A 86 -9.44 10.47 -3.27
CA ILE A 86 -8.16 10.73 -3.95
C ILE A 86 -8.42 11.54 -5.22
N ASP A 87 -7.39 12.05 -5.87
CA ASP A 87 -7.53 12.84 -7.09
C ASP A 87 -8.27 12.07 -8.20
N PRO A 88 -9.24 12.71 -8.92
CA PRO A 88 -10.00 12.05 -9.97
C PRO A 88 -9.18 11.45 -11.10
N SER A 89 -7.97 11.92 -11.33
CA SER A 89 -7.06 11.36 -12.34
C SER A 89 -6.63 9.91 -12.09
N TRP A 90 -6.90 9.39 -10.89
CA TRP A 90 -6.68 7.97 -10.59
C TRP A 90 -7.67 7.02 -11.29
N ILE A 91 -8.84 7.50 -11.67
CA ILE A 91 -9.86 6.65 -12.31
C ILE A 91 -9.30 6.09 -13.63
N GLU A 92 -9.41 4.77 -13.81
CA GLU A 92 -8.87 3.99 -14.94
C GLU A 92 -7.33 3.95 -15.02
N THR A 93 -6.62 4.42 -13.98
CA THR A 93 -5.16 4.30 -13.92
C THR A 93 -4.77 2.86 -13.56
N ASP A 94 -3.90 2.27 -14.37
CA ASP A 94 -3.15 1.05 -13.99
C ASP A 94 -2.05 1.44 -13.00
N ALA A 95 -2.42 1.44 -11.72
CA ALA A 95 -1.54 1.86 -10.64
C ALA A 95 -0.38 0.89 -10.40
N GLU A 96 -0.58 -0.41 -10.66
CA GLU A 96 0.51 -1.38 -10.53
C GLU A 96 1.60 -1.12 -11.57
N SER A 97 1.24 -0.97 -12.84
CA SER A 97 2.20 -0.69 -13.90
C SER A 97 2.93 0.63 -13.66
N LEU A 98 2.21 1.69 -13.31
CA LEU A 98 2.79 2.99 -13.01
C LEU A 98 3.84 2.90 -11.89
N LEU A 99 3.50 2.28 -10.78
CA LEU A 99 4.40 2.17 -9.63
C LEU A 99 5.55 1.20 -9.89
N GLN A 100 5.35 0.16 -10.70
CA GLN A 100 6.43 -0.72 -11.13
C GLN A 100 7.43 0.00 -12.03
N GLU A 101 6.97 0.85 -12.94
CA GLU A 101 7.84 1.68 -13.79
C GLU A 101 8.68 2.66 -12.97
N HIS A 102 8.08 3.33 -11.98
CA HIS A 102 8.79 4.27 -11.10
C HIS A 102 9.81 3.58 -10.21
N THR A 103 9.43 2.49 -9.56
CA THR A 103 10.28 1.85 -8.54
C THR A 103 11.23 0.79 -9.08
N GLY A 104 11.02 0.34 -10.33
CA GLY A 104 11.75 -0.79 -10.91
C GLY A 104 11.52 -2.13 -10.20
N ARG A 105 10.49 -2.25 -9.35
CA ARG A 105 10.22 -3.40 -8.49
C ARG A 105 8.81 -3.95 -8.72
N LYS A 106 8.61 -5.22 -8.33
CA LYS A 106 7.26 -5.79 -8.33
C LYS A 106 6.39 -5.07 -7.30
N VAL A 107 5.30 -4.47 -7.76
CA VAL A 107 4.30 -3.80 -6.92
C VAL A 107 2.97 -4.53 -7.03
N THR A 108 2.23 -4.59 -5.93
CA THR A 108 0.82 -4.97 -5.88
C THR A 108 0.03 -3.86 -5.22
N VAL A 109 -1.05 -3.41 -5.87
CA VAL A 109 -1.90 -2.32 -5.38
C VAL A 109 -3.26 -2.88 -4.98
N VAL A 110 -3.72 -2.53 -3.78
CA VAL A 110 -5.03 -2.93 -3.26
C VAL A 110 -5.73 -1.78 -2.54
N ASN A 111 -7.02 -1.90 -2.32
CA ASN A 111 -7.75 -0.99 -1.45
C ASN A 111 -7.26 -1.10 0.00
N ASP A 112 -7.26 0.02 0.74
CA ASP A 112 -6.77 0.09 2.13
C ASP A 112 -7.60 -0.77 3.11
N ALA A 113 -8.92 -0.79 2.98
CA ALA A 113 -9.79 -1.61 3.81
C ALA A 113 -9.65 -3.11 3.47
N ASP A 114 -9.50 -3.47 2.19
CA ASP A 114 -9.24 -4.85 1.76
C ASP A 114 -7.92 -5.36 2.34
N ALA A 115 -6.86 -4.54 2.32
CA ALA A 115 -5.58 -4.89 2.93
C ALA A 115 -5.70 -5.08 4.45
N ALA A 116 -6.46 -4.23 5.13
CA ALA A 116 -6.73 -4.38 6.56
C ALA A 116 -7.47 -5.69 6.85
N GLY A 117 -8.47 -6.05 6.05
CA GLY A 117 -9.19 -7.32 6.15
C GLY A 117 -8.29 -8.54 6.01
N VAL A 118 -7.41 -8.51 5.01
CA VAL A 118 -6.41 -9.58 4.80
C VAL A 118 -5.47 -9.69 6.01
N ALA A 119 -5.02 -8.56 6.56
CA ALA A 119 -4.14 -8.56 7.73
C ALA A 119 -4.84 -9.14 8.96
N GLU A 120 -6.11 -8.79 9.21
CA GLU A 120 -6.90 -9.33 10.33
C GLU A 120 -7.11 -10.85 10.23
N VAL A 121 -7.33 -11.37 9.03
CA VAL A 121 -7.47 -12.82 8.79
C VAL A 121 -6.16 -13.57 9.03
N HIS A 122 -5.01 -12.96 8.69
CA HIS A 122 -3.72 -13.63 8.81
C HIS A 122 -3.09 -13.46 10.21
N TYR A 123 -3.25 -12.32 10.84
CA TYR A 123 -2.51 -11.95 12.04
C TYR A 123 -3.39 -11.46 13.21
N GLY A 124 -4.63 -11.02 12.93
CA GLY A 124 -5.48 -10.32 13.87
C GLY A 124 -6.63 -11.14 14.41
N ALA A 125 -7.72 -10.45 14.73
CA ALA A 125 -8.89 -11.00 15.41
C ALA A 125 -9.63 -12.07 14.60
N ALA A 126 -9.53 -12.07 13.29
CA ALA A 126 -10.17 -13.04 12.40
C ALA A 126 -9.29 -14.26 12.11
N LYS A 127 -8.11 -14.38 12.70
CA LYS A 127 -7.19 -15.51 12.48
C LYS A 127 -7.82 -16.83 12.87
N GLY A 128 -7.90 -17.77 11.93
CA GLY A 128 -8.48 -19.10 12.16
C GLY A 128 -10.01 -19.15 12.17
N VAL A 129 -10.68 -18.02 11.98
CA VAL A 129 -12.15 -17.99 11.84
C VAL A 129 -12.54 -18.65 10.54
N LYS A 130 -13.52 -19.59 10.59
CA LYS A 130 -14.10 -20.24 9.42
C LYS A 130 -15.42 -19.55 9.06
N GLY A 131 -15.62 -19.22 7.80
CA GLY A 131 -16.83 -18.60 7.29
C GLY A 131 -16.61 -17.15 6.85
N LEU A 132 -17.70 -16.38 6.81
CA LEU A 132 -17.69 -14.99 6.38
C LEU A 132 -17.11 -14.09 7.48
N VAL A 133 -16.14 -13.27 7.11
CA VAL A 133 -15.59 -12.19 7.95
C VAL A 133 -16.01 -10.86 7.36
N ILE A 134 -16.60 -9.99 8.17
CA ILE A 134 -16.95 -8.62 7.80
C ILE A 134 -16.03 -7.67 8.57
N LEU A 135 -15.30 -6.85 7.85
CA LEU A 135 -14.51 -5.75 8.39
C LEU A 135 -15.24 -4.44 8.15
N THR A 136 -15.44 -3.66 9.20
CA THR A 136 -15.98 -2.30 9.09
C THR A 136 -14.90 -1.30 9.48
N THR A 137 -14.57 -0.38 8.59
CA THR A 137 -13.64 0.71 8.85
C THR A 137 -14.41 1.98 9.21
N LEU A 138 -13.99 2.66 10.28
CA LEU A 138 -14.56 3.91 10.76
C LEU A 138 -13.48 4.99 10.69
N GLY A 139 -13.70 5.98 9.84
CA GLY A 139 -12.76 7.10 9.66
C GLY A 139 -13.48 8.33 9.12
N THR A 140 -13.02 8.90 8.02
CA THR A 140 -13.72 9.99 7.30
C THR A 140 -15.12 9.57 6.85
N GLY A 141 -15.34 8.27 6.67
CA GLY A 141 -16.61 7.61 6.37
C GLY A 141 -16.68 6.23 7.02
N ILE A 142 -17.74 5.49 6.70
CA ILE A 142 -17.92 4.08 7.06
C ILE A 142 -17.69 3.25 5.80
N GLY A 143 -16.78 2.30 5.88
CA GLY A 143 -16.47 1.39 4.77
C GLY A 143 -16.48 -0.08 5.22
#